data_1f3e8419e29203e0985cb96c7b491660
#
_entry.id   1f3e8419e29203e0985cb96c7b491660
#
_cell.length_a   1.000
_cell.length_b   1.000
_cell.length_c   1.000
_cell.angle_alpha   90.00
_cell.angle_beta   90.00
_cell.angle_gamma   90.00
#
_symmetry.space_group_name_H-M   'P 1'
#
loop_
_entity.id
_entity.type
_entity.pdbx_description
1 polymer ?
#
loop_
_entity_poly.entity_id
_entity_poly.type
_entity_poly.pdbx_seq_one_letter_code
_entity_poly.pdbx_strand_id
1 'polypeptide(L)'
;MLWPLDSIERRWDMLAPHVVAYGPPDEEPRPAVLLFHGCAGIRPHIDIYARAAAREGFRAFVVDSYEPRGWSQAYATTLVCAGAIFWGRERAGDVLAAVSGLAQDPGVDSSRIALAGWSHGAWSIMDLMTMPLERPGEAALADPTDEALVGVRSLFLAYPYGGPGALSRSRPWLRSPETYGVVAEKDHLTGQADALRNFDAARQAGASPHVWIAPGTHGFDAPGHEGFPSPMRYDPELAEGCQDRFLSFLHRTLDGPDGVFAPVVETSAAFGT
;
A
#
# COMPACT_ATOMS: atom_id res chain seq x y z
N MET A 1 -29.88 7.53 7.74
CA MET A 1 -29.22 8.12 8.93
C MET A 1 -27.74 8.04 8.62
N LEU A 2 -27.10 9.18 8.31
CA LEU A 2 -25.65 9.23 8.08
C LEU A 2 -25.00 9.06 9.46
N TRP A 3 -24.18 8.03 9.63
CA TRP A 3 -23.36 7.87 10.82
C TRP A 3 -22.39 9.06 10.89
N PRO A 4 -22.13 9.63 12.09
CA PRO A 4 -21.13 10.66 12.21
C PRO A 4 -19.77 10.11 11.71
N LEU A 5 -19.07 10.94 10.95
CA LEU A 5 -17.72 10.62 10.49
C LEU A 5 -16.78 10.53 11.70
N ASP A 6 -15.84 9.61 11.69
CA ASP A 6 -14.78 9.55 12.70
C ASP A 6 -13.79 10.70 12.47
N SER A 7 -13.20 11.21 13.55
CA SER A 7 -11.96 12.01 13.44
C SER A 7 -10.76 11.11 13.12
N ILE A 8 -9.67 11.71 12.66
CA ILE A 8 -8.38 11.02 12.47
C ILE A 8 -7.96 10.31 13.76
N GLU A 9 -8.03 11.01 14.89
CA GLU A 9 -7.67 10.48 16.22
C GLU A 9 -8.53 9.26 16.58
N ARG A 10 -9.85 9.39 16.49
CA ARG A 10 -10.77 8.28 16.82
C ARG A 10 -10.57 7.07 15.88
N ARG A 11 -10.29 7.31 14.61
CA ARG A 11 -10.00 6.25 13.66
C ARG A 11 -8.67 5.57 14.02
N TRP A 12 -7.67 6.34 14.44
CA TRP A 12 -6.41 5.79 14.94
C TRP A 12 -6.60 4.97 16.20
N ASP A 13 -7.33 5.48 17.19
CA ASP A 13 -7.62 4.74 18.43
C ASP A 13 -8.25 3.38 18.17
N MET A 14 -9.09 3.29 17.14
CA MET A 14 -9.70 2.03 16.71
C MET A 14 -8.66 1.10 16.06
N LEU A 15 -7.73 1.62 15.27
CA LEU A 15 -6.75 0.84 14.51
C LEU A 15 -5.54 0.43 15.35
N ALA A 16 -5.06 1.30 16.22
CA ALA A 16 -3.79 1.14 16.94
C ALA A 16 -3.62 -0.20 17.67
N PRO A 17 -4.64 -0.75 18.38
CA PRO A 17 -4.53 -2.06 19.01
C PRO A 17 -4.34 -3.23 18.06
N HIS A 18 -4.58 -3.03 16.76
CA HIS A 18 -4.53 -4.03 15.69
C HIS A 18 -3.40 -3.75 14.69
N VAL A 19 -2.44 -2.93 15.09
CA VAL A 19 -1.19 -2.72 14.34
C VAL A 19 -0.13 -3.65 14.86
N VAL A 20 0.50 -4.42 13.97
CA VAL A 20 1.64 -5.28 14.31
C VAL A 20 2.93 -4.57 13.91
N ALA A 21 3.78 -4.27 14.90
CA ALA A 21 5.06 -3.60 14.70
C ALA A 21 6.20 -4.62 14.57
N TYR A 22 7.12 -4.35 13.65
CA TYR A 22 8.37 -5.07 13.42
C TYR A 22 9.53 -4.10 13.43
N GLY A 23 10.65 -4.50 13.99
CA GLY A 23 11.87 -3.71 14.08
C GLY A 23 12.55 -3.87 15.44
N PRO A 24 13.64 -3.13 15.67
CA PRO A 24 14.30 -3.11 16.97
C PRO A 24 13.35 -2.65 18.08
N PRO A 25 13.45 -3.20 19.30
CA PRO A 25 12.58 -2.84 20.43
C PRO A 25 13.02 -1.54 21.15
N ASP A 26 13.91 -0.76 20.52
CA ASP A 26 14.36 0.56 21.02
C ASP A 26 13.44 1.68 20.52
N GLU A 27 13.61 2.89 21.04
CA GLU A 27 12.90 4.12 20.62
C GLU A 27 13.77 5.01 19.73
N GLU A 28 14.83 4.47 19.12
CA GLU A 28 15.62 5.25 18.16
C GLU A 28 14.78 5.56 16.91
N PRO A 29 14.61 6.84 16.55
CA PRO A 29 13.82 7.20 15.39
C PRO A 29 14.40 6.62 14.10
N ARG A 30 13.63 5.81 13.39
CA ARG A 30 14.02 5.16 12.14
C ARG A 30 13.00 5.43 11.04
N PRO A 31 13.42 5.39 9.77
CA PRO A 31 12.46 5.41 8.67
C PRO A 31 11.44 4.28 8.82
N ALA A 32 10.19 4.55 8.45
CA ALA A 32 9.09 3.62 8.66
C ALA A 32 8.40 3.23 7.36
N VAL A 33 7.89 2.00 7.29
CA VAL A 33 6.98 1.54 6.25
C VAL A 33 5.68 1.01 6.86
N LEU A 34 4.56 1.53 6.39
CA LEU A 34 3.21 1.10 6.78
C LEU A 34 2.66 0.18 5.69
N LEU A 35 2.29 -1.05 6.05
CA LEU A 35 1.85 -2.07 5.12
C LEU A 35 0.33 -2.29 5.22
N PHE A 36 -0.35 -2.21 4.08
CA PHE A 36 -1.81 -2.34 3.96
C PHE A 36 -2.17 -3.55 3.10
N HIS A 37 -2.81 -4.54 3.72
CA HIS A 37 -3.18 -5.83 3.12
C HIS A 37 -4.22 -5.71 2.01
N GLY A 38 -4.38 -6.76 1.19
CA GLY A 38 -5.43 -6.89 0.17
C GLY A 38 -6.84 -7.07 0.76
N CYS A 39 -7.82 -7.26 -0.12
CA CYS A 39 -9.23 -7.42 0.29
C CYS A 39 -9.51 -8.69 1.12
N ALA A 40 -8.66 -9.70 1.03
CA ALA A 40 -8.79 -10.94 1.82
C ALA A 40 -8.19 -10.85 3.23
N GLY A 41 -7.83 -9.65 3.70
CA GLY A 41 -7.20 -9.45 5.01
C GLY A 41 -5.70 -9.72 5.02
N ILE A 42 -5.12 -9.76 6.22
CA ILE A 42 -3.69 -10.06 6.40
C ILE A 42 -3.42 -11.49 5.94
N ARG A 43 -2.47 -11.66 5.01
CA ARG A 43 -1.99 -12.93 4.48
C ARG A 43 -0.49 -13.06 4.77
N PRO A 44 0.09 -14.28 4.75
CA PRO A 44 1.49 -14.50 5.13
C PRO A 44 2.52 -13.62 4.42
N HIS A 45 2.28 -13.25 3.15
CA HIS A 45 3.21 -12.38 2.43
C HIS A 45 3.39 -11.00 3.08
N ILE A 46 2.34 -10.41 3.66
CA ILE A 46 2.46 -9.10 4.33
C ILE A 46 3.45 -9.17 5.50
N ASP A 47 3.38 -10.26 6.30
CA ASP A 47 4.35 -10.52 7.38
C ASP A 47 5.78 -10.73 6.84
N ILE A 48 5.92 -11.41 5.71
CA ILE A 48 7.22 -11.63 5.04
C ILE A 48 7.86 -10.28 4.66
N TYR A 49 7.12 -9.38 4.01
CA TYR A 49 7.59 -8.04 3.63
C TYR A 49 7.93 -7.19 4.86
N ALA A 50 7.08 -7.20 5.90
CA ALA A 50 7.32 -6.46 7.12
C ALA A 50 8.60 -6.92 7.83
N ARG A 51 8.80 -8.23 7.97
CA ARG A 51 10.03 -8.80 8.54
C ARG A 51 11.26 -8.51 7.69
N ALA A 52 11.12 -8.50 6.37
CA ALA A 52 12.21 -8.16 5.48
C ALA A 52 12.64 -6.70 5.68
N ALA A 53 11.71 -5.75 5.69
CA ALA A 53 12.00 -4.35 5.97
C ALA A 53 12.62 -4.15 7.37
N ALA A 54 12.13 -4.88 8.39
CA ALA A 54 12.68 -4.79 9.74
C ALA A 54 14.13 -5.30 9.84
N ARG A 55 14.51 -6.31 9.07
CA ARG A 55 15.91 -6.81 9.01
C ARG A 55 16.86 -5.79 8.37
N GLU A 56 16.35 -4.98 7.45
CA GLU A 56 17.10 -3.88 6.81
C GLU A 56 17.11 -2.59 7.67
N GLY A 57 16.58 -2.63 8.90
CA GLY A 57 16.65 -1.53 9.85
C GLY A 57 15.48 -0.56 9.82
N PHE A 58 14.46 -0.80 9.00
CA PHE A 58 13.24 0.00 9.00
C PHE A 58 12.31 -0.37 10.16
N ARG A 59 11.48 0.56 10.60
CA ARG A 59 10.26 0.25 11.35
C ARG A 59 9.18 -0.18 10.38
N ALA A 60 8.63 -1.38 10.54
CA ALA A 60 7.57 -1.85 9.68
C ALA A 60 6.29 -2.09 10.49
N PHE A 61 5.17 -1.56 10.00
CA PHE A 61 3.88 -1.61 10.67
C PHE A 61 2.83 -2.23 9.75
N VAL A 62 2.29 -3.37 10.15
CA VAL A 62 1.18 -4.00 9.43
C VAL A 62 -0.12 -3.52 10.04
N VAL A 63 -0.93 -2.83 9.25
CA VAL A 63 -2.20 -2.24 9.69
C VAL A 63 -3.36 -3.16 9.30
N ASP A 64 -4.07 -3.71 10.30
CA ASP A 64 -5.30 -4.47 10.07
C ASP A 64 -6.50 -3.53 10.03
N SER A 65 -7.14 -3.42 8.87
CA SER A 65 -8.38 -2.64 8.72
C SER A 65 -9.63 -3.43 9.08
N TYR A 66 -9.57 -4.75 9.29
CA TYR A 66 -10.75 -5.60 9.41
C TYR A 66 -11.03 -6.03 10.84
N GLU A 67 -10.02 -6.45 11.59
CA GLU A 67 -10.20 -6.89 12.98
C GLU A 67 -10.84 -5.80 13.86
N PRO A 68 -10.46 -4.51 13.77
CA PRO A 68 -11.11 -3.41 14.50
C PRO A 68 -12.63 -3.30 14.23
N ARG A 69 -13.07 -3.81 13.06
CA ARG A 69 -14.46 -3.80 12.64
C ARG A 69 -15.20 -5.11 12.97
N GLY A 70 -14.51 -6.07 13.59
CA GLY A 70 -15.04 -7.40 13.85
C GLY A 70 -15.28 -8.24 12.59
N TRP A 71 -14.57 -7.92 11.49
CA TRP A 71 -14.76 -8.62 10.21
C TRP A 71 -13.84 -9.82 10.12
N SER A 72 -14.44 -11.00 10.04
CA SER A 72 -13.68 -12.21 9.76
C SER A 72 -13.13 -12.21 8.32
N GLN A 73 -12.08 -12.99 8.09
CA GLN A 73 -11.53 -13.17 6.74
C GLN A 73 -12.59 -13.63 5.73
N ALA A 74 -13.48 -14.56 6.13
CA ALA A 74 -14.56 -15.03 5.26
C ALA A 74 -15.54 -13.91 4.89
N TYR A 75 -15.91 -13.07 5.88
CA TYR A 75 -16.75 -11.89 5.65
C TYR A 75 -16.10 -10.91 4.68
N ALA A 76 -14.85 -10.56 4.93
CA ALA A 76 -14.10 -9.62 4.10
C ALA A 76 -13.90 -10.15 2.67
N THR A 77 -13.54 -11.43 2.52
CA THR A 77 -13.40 -12.06 1.18
C THR A 77 -14.71 -12.05 0.42
N THR A 78 -15.83 -12.24 1.10
CA THR A 78 -17.16 -12.26 0.44
C THR A 78 -17.64 -10.88 0.06
N LEU A 79 -17.48 -9.87 0.90
CA LEU A 79 -18.11 -8.55 0.70
C LEU A 79 -17.12 -7.49 0.21
N VAL A 80 -15.90 -7.44 0.74
CA VAL A 80 -14.90 -6.44 0.33
C VAL A 80 -14.28 -6.82 -1.01
N CYS A 81 -13.87 -8.08 -1.20
CA CYS A 81 -13.32 -8.51 -2.49
C CYS A 81 -14.36 -8.48 -3.62
N ALA A 82 -15.66 -8.62 -3.29
CA ALA A 82 -16.74 -8.44 -4.26
C ALA A 82 -17.06 -6.95 -4.54
N GLY A 83 -16.41 -6.02 -3.84
CA GLY A 83 -16.67 -4.58 -3.99
C GLY A 83 -18.02 -4.12 -3.44
N ALA A 84 -18.68 -4.91 -2.57
CA ALA A 84 -19.98 -4.58 -2.02
C ALA A 84 -19.90 -3.53 -0.89
N ILE A 85 -18.79 -3.52 -0.14
CA ILE A 85 -18.54 -2.60 0.97
C ILE A 85 -17.07 -2.21 1.03
N PHE A 86 -16.75 -1.14 1.77
CA PHE A 86 -15.41 -0.72 2.15
C PHE A 86 -14.51 -0.49 0.92
N TRP A 87 -14.87 0.46 0.11
CA TRP A 87 -14.12 0.84 -1.08
C TRP A 87 -12.80 1.54 -0.71
N GLY A 88 -11.90 1.65 -1.68
CA GLY A 88 -10.60 2.29 -1.48
C GLY A 88 -10.69 3.67 -0.83
N ARG A 89 -11.67 4.49 -1.24
CA ARG A 89 -11.93 5.81 -0.66
C ARG A 89 -12.29 5.79 0.84
N GLU A 90 -12.96 4.75 1.30
CA GLU A 90 -13.34 4.61 2.71
C GLU A 90 -12.14 4.13 3.53
N ARG A 91 -11.37 3.20 2.98
CA ARG A 91 -10.14 2.70 3.58
C ARG A 91 -8.98 3.70 3.53
N ALA A 92 -9.03 4.69 2.64
CA ALA A 92 -8.09 5.81 2.62
C ALA A 92 -8.02 6.54 3.98
N GLY A 93 -9.14 6.56 4.73
CA GLY A 93 -9.17 7.08 6.09
C GLY A 93 -8.36 6.26 7.08
N ASP A 94 -8.32 4.94 6.93
CA ASP A 94 -7.46 4.08 7.75
C ASP A 94 -5.97 4.35 7.44
N VAL A 95 -5.65 4.55 6.16
CA VAL A 95 -4.27 4.90 5.75
C VAL A 95 -3.87 6.24 6.38
N LEU A 96 -4.71 7.26 6.25
CA LEU A 96 -4.43 8.60 6.78
C LEU A 96 -4.30 8.59 8.31
N ALA A 97 -5.20 7.91 9.01
CA ALA A 97 -5.18 7.79 10.47
C ALA A 97 -3.94 7.01 10.96
N ALA A 98 -3.56 5.93 10.27
CA ALA A 98 -2.36 5.17 10.62
C ALA A 98 -1.09 6.00 10.44
N VAL A 99 -0.96 6.78 9.36
CA VAL A 99 0.18 7.68 9.15
C VAL A 99 0.22 8.73 10.26
N SER A 100 -0.91 9.38 10.55
CA SER A 100 -1.00 10.41 11.59
C SER A 100 -0.63 9.88 12.98
N GLY A 101 -1.13 8.69 13.33
CA GLY A 101 -0.86 8.08 14.64
C GLY A 101 0.57 7.58 14.78
N LEU A 102 1.08 6.87 13.78
CA LEU A 102 2.44 6.32 13.80
C LEU A 102 3.52 7.40 13.68
N ALA A 103 3.23 8.55 13.08
CA ALA A 103 4.13 9.69 13.07
C ALA A 103 4.37 10.29 14.48
N GLN A 104 3.55 9.93 15.49
CA GLN A 104 3.73 10.31 16.88
C GLN A 104 4.52 9.26 17.69
N ASP A 105 4.81 8.10 17.11
CA ASP A 105 5.63 7.08 17.78
C ASP A 105 7.08 7.56 17.86
N PRO A 106 7.71 7.57 19.07
CA PRO A 106 9.08 8.05 19.25
C PRO A 106 10.12 7.25 18.46
N GLY A 107 9.85 5.99 18.16
CA GLY A 107 10.71 5.14 17.34
C GLY A 107 10.58 5.38 15.83
N VAL A 108 9.69 6.28 15.38
CA VAL A 108 9.45 6.59 13.97
C VAL A 108 10.05 7.95 13.61
N ASP A 109 10.89 7.97 12.57
CA ASP A 109 11.24 9.23 11.92
C ASP A 109 10.07 9.67 11.03
N SER A 110 9.25 10.56 11.57
CA SER A 110 8.04 11.04 10.91
C SER A 110 8.29 11.79 9.60
N SER A 111 9.54 12.14 9.30
CA SER A 111 9.92 12.77 8.03
C SER A 111 10.25 11.76 6.92
N ARG A 112 10.34 10.45 7.25
CA ARG A 112 10.76 9.38 6.33
C ARG A 112 9.83 8.17 6.42
N ILE A 113 8.63 8.30 5.85
CA ILE A 113 7.58 7.29 5.86
C ILE A 113 7.34 6.77 4.43
N ALA A 114 7.27 5.46 4.27
CA ALA A 114 6.76 4.80 3.06
C ALA A 114 5.40 4.17 3.33
N LEU A 115 4.53 4.17 2.31
CA LEU A 115 3.29 3.39 2.33
C LEU A 115 3.43 2.23 1.35
N ALA A 116 3.14 1.02 1.81
CA ALA A 116 3.11 -0.17 0.97
C ALA A 116 1.72 -0.79 0.97
N GLY A 117 1.17 -1.07 -0.22
CA GLY A 117 -0.16 -1.64 -0.33
C GLY A 117 -0.25 -2.74 -1.38
N TRP A 118 -1.07 -3.74 -1.10
CA TRP A 118 -1.36 -4.86 -2.00
C TRP A 118 -2.82 -4.84 -2.41
N SER A 119 -3.10 -4.91 -3.72
CA SER A 119 -4.46 -5.00 -4.24
C SER A 119 -5.36 -3.89 -3.70
N HIS A 120 -6.32 -4.20 -2.84
CA HIS A 120 -7.23 -3.25 -2.16
C HIS A 120 -6.48 -2.24 -1.28
N GLY A 121 -5.37 -2.63 -0.61
CA GLY A 121 -4.53 -1.71 0.14
C GLY A 121 -3.85 -0.69 -0.77
N ALA A 122 -3.32 -1.14 -1.90
CA ALA A 122 -2.75 -0.26 -2.91
C ALA A 122 -3.81 0.69 -3.52
N TRP A 123 -5.01 0.19 -3.80
CA TRP A 123 -6.15 1.02 -4.21
C TRP A 123 -6.45 2.13 -3.20
N SER A 124 -6.50 1.81 -1.91
CA SER A 124 -6.77 2.80 -0.85
C SER A 124 -5.73 3.91 -0.82
N ILE A 125 -4.45 3.55 -0.97
CA ILE A 125 -3.34 4.52 -1.03
C ILE A 125 -3.46 5.40 -2.29
N MET A 126 -3.74 4.80 -3.46
CA MET A 126 -3.90 5.55 -4.70
C MET A 126 -5.09 6.52 -4.64
N ASP A 127 -6.22 6.08 -4.10
CA ASP A 127 -7.38 6.96 -3.91
C ASP A 127 -7.06 8.12 -2.97
N LEU A 128 -6.32 7.87 -1.86
CA LEU A 128 -5.87 8.91 -0.94
C LEU A 128 -5.05 10.00 -1.65
N MET A 129 -4.21 9.63 -2.61
CA MET A 129 -3.42 10.61 -3.37
C MET A 129 -4.27 11.58 -4.19
N THR A 130 -5.52 11.22 -4.50
CA THR A 130 -6.46 12.04 -5.30
C THR A 130 -7.40 12.91 -4.45
N MET A 131 -7.37 12.82 -3.12
CA MET A 131 -8.34 13.46 -2.24
C MET A 131 -7.89 14.83 -1.77
N PRO A 132 -8.74 15.88 -1.87
CA PRO A 132 -8.50 17.18 -1.24
C PRO A 132 -8.81 17.09 0.27
N LEU A 133 -7.79 16.79 1.07
CA LEU A 133 -7.94 16.42 2.49
C LEU A 133 -8.35 17.58 3.41
N GLU A 134 -8.48 18.81 2.91
CA GLU A 134 -9.04 19.93 3.69
C GLU A 134 -10.58 19.90 3.77
N ARG A 135 -11.23 18.93 3.14
CA ARG A 135 -12.68 18.84 3.09
C ARG A 135 -13.20 17.74 4.01
N PRO A 136 -14.03 18.08 5.01
CA PRO A 136 -14.72 17.07 5.81
C PRO A 136 -15.48 16.07 4.92
N GLY A 137 -15.36 14.78 5.24
CA GLY A 137 -15.95 13.67 4.48
C GLY A 137 -15.02 13.02 3.45
N GLU A 138 -13.95 13.68 3.03
CA GLU A 138 -12.91 13.03 2.26
C GLU A 138 -12.23 11.94 3.12
N ALA A 139 -11.79 10.87 2.50
CA ALA A 139 -11.27 9.69 3.20
C ALA A 139 -12.23 9.11 4.28
N ALA A 140 -13.52 9.42 4.22
CA ALA A 140 -14.54 9.07 5.23
C ALA A 140 -14.17 9.54 6.66
N LEU A 141 -13.54 10.71 6.78
CA LEU A 141 -13.14 11.34 8.04
C LEU A 141 -13.78 12.71 8.23
N ALA A 142 -13.98 13.13 9.49
CA ALA A 142 -14.53 14.44 9.82
C ALA A 142 -13.52 15.57 9.64
N ASP A 143 -12.24 15.28 9.88
CA ASP A 143 -11.13 16.23 9.95
C ASP A 143 -9.89 15.77 9.16
N PRO A 144 -10.05 15.30 7.89
CA PRO A 144 -8.88 14.89 7.11
C PRO A 144 -7.95 16.09 6.89
N THR A 145 -6.63 15.84 6.87
CA THR A 145 -5.64 16.90 6.67
C THR A 145 -4.44 16.43 5.85
N ASP A 146 -3.90 17.29 5.00
CA ASP A 146 -2.68 17.08 4.25
C ASP A 146 -1.43 17.04 5.14
N GLU A 147 -1.48 17.68 6.30
CA GLU A 147 -0.36 17.70 7.24
C GLU A 147 0.06 16.29 7.67
N ALA A 148 -0.88 15.38 7.80
CA ALA A 148 -0.60 13.99 8.14
C ALA A 148 0.30 13.27 7.10
N LEU A 149 0.32 13.74 5.84
CA LEU A 149 1.09 13.12 4.76
C LEU A 149 2.44 13.78 4.46
N VAL A 150 2.82 14.84 5.17
CA VAL A 150 4.05 15.61 4.90
C VAL A 150 5.31 14.73 4.93
N GLY A 151 5.37 13.73 5.81
CA GLY A 151 6.49 12.80 5.92
C GLY A 151 6.43 11.61 4.97
N VAL A 152 5.36 11.46 4.19
CA VAL A 152 5.22 10.34 3.24
C VAL A 152 6.10 10.61 2.02
N ARG A 153 7.21 9.89 1.92
CA ARG A 153 8.20 10.02 0.85
C ARG A 153 7.90 9.14 -0.34
N SER A 154 7.37 7.94 -0.10
CA SER A 154 7.27 6.93 -1.15
C SER A 154 6.09 5.99 -0.99
N LEU A 155 5.67 5.42 -2.13
CA LEU A 155 4.56 4.47 -2.24
C LEU A 155 5.03 3.22 -2.98
N PHE A 156 4.88 2.05 -2.38
CA PHE A 156 5.01 0.76 -3.04
C PHE A 156 3.64 0.13 -3.26
N LEU A 157 3.22 -0.02 -4.51
CA LEU A 157 1.84 -0.36 -4.89
C LEU A 157 1.83 -1.66 -5.70
N ALA A 158 1.55 -2.78 -5.03
CA ALA A 158 1.51 -4.10 -5.66
C ALA A 158 0.13 -4.41 -6.23
N TYR A 159 0.06 -4.67 -7.53
CA TYR A 159 -1.12 -5.01 -8.33
C TYR A 159 -2.39 -4.29 -7.85
N PRO A 160 -2.38 -2.92 -7.85
CA PRO A 160 -3.48 -2.13 -7.34
C PRO A 160 -4.77 -2.40 -8.09
N TYR A 161 -5.90 -2.49 -7.37
CA TYR A 161 -7.19 -2.49 -8.02
C TYR A 161 -7.46 -1.10 -8.62
N GLY A 162 -7.72 -1.05 -9.91
CA GLY A 162 -7.96 0.19 -10.64
C GLY A 162 -9.26 0.17 -11.47
N GLY A 163 -10.18 -0.73 -11.11
CA GLY A 163 -11.45 -0.90 -11.81
C GLY A 163 -12.54 0.13 -11.41
N PRO A 164 -13.80 -0.16 -11.72
CA PRO A 164 -14.93 0.70 -11.35
C PRO A 164 -14.95 0.98 -9.84
N GLY A 165 -15.16 2.25 -9.48
CA GLY A 165 -15.18 2.70 -8.08
C GLY A 165 -13.87 3.23 -7.54
N ALA A 166 -12.74 2.98 -8.23
CA ALA A 166 -11.47 3.62 -7.89
C ALA A 166 -11.48 5.10 -8.29
N LEU A 167 -11.22 6.00 -7.34
CA LEU A 167 -11.13 7.44 -7.60
C LEU A 167 -9.92 7.75 -8.47
N SER A 168 -8.82 7.08 -8.23
CA SER A 168 -7.56 7.18 -8.98
C SER A 168 -7.71 6.88 -10.48
N ARG A 169 -8.80 6.23 -10.89
CA ARG A 169 -9.12 5.99 -12.29
C ARG A 169 -9.53 7.28 -13.05
N SER A 170 -10.11 8.24 -12.35
CA SER A 170 -10.76 9.43 -12.98
C SER A 170 -10.34 10.75 -12.36
N ARG A 171 -9.71 10.75 -11.20
CA ARG A 171 -9.21 11.94 -10.52
C ARG A 171 -7.69 12.01 -10.65
N PRO A 172 -7.12 13.19 -10.93
CA PRO A 172 -5.66 13.35 -10.90
C PRO A 172 -5.16 13.20 -9.46
N TRP A 173 -3.92 12.78 -9.33
CA TRP A 173 -3.23 12.85 -8.05
C TRP A 173 -2.98 14.31 -7.67
N LEU A 174 -3.15 14.63 -6.41
CA LEU A 174 -2.87 15.95 -5.83
C LEU A 174 -1.49 15.99 -5.14
N ARG A 175 -0.84 14.84 -5.00
CA ARG A 175 0.47 14.62 -4.35
C ARG A 175 1.31 13.73 -5.23
N SER A 176 2.63 13.90 -5.16
CA SER A 176 3.57 13.20 -6.06
C SER A 176 4.74 12.55 -5.29
N PRO A 177 4.48 11.69 -4.29
CA PRO A 177 5.56 10.94 -3.66
C PRO A 177 6.22 9.99 -4.67
N GLU A 178 7.50 9.64 -4.42
CA GLU A 178 8.16 8.60 -5.19
C GLU A 178 7.31 7.34 -5.23
N THR A 179 7.10 6.76 -6.38
CA THR A 179 6.16 5.65 -6.51
C THR A 179 6.77 4.47 -7.26
N TYR A 180 6.65 3.28 -6.67
CA TYR A 180 6.95 2.01 -7.34
C TYR A 180 5.66 1.21 -7.51
N GLY A 181 5.31 0.94 -8.76
CA GLY A 181 4.14 0.13 -9.13
C GLY A 181 4.54 -1.27 -9.57
N VAL A 182 3.86 -2.28 -9.06
CA VAL A 182 3.94 -3.65 -9.57
C VAL A 182 2.63 -3.99 -10.25
N VAL A 183 2.66 -4.27 -11.55
CA VAL A 183 1.49 -4.67 -12.34
C VAL A 183 1.62 -6.15 -12.70
N ALA A 184 0.65 -6.96 -12.34
CA ALA A 184 0.65 -8.36 -12.75
C ALA A 184 0.16 -8.47 -14.20
N GLU A 185 0.95 -9.10 -15.07
CA GLU A 185 0.64 -9.26 -16.50
C GLU A 185 -0.66 -10.04 -16.73
N LYS A 186 -0.87 -11.07 -15.91
CA LYS A 186 -2.02 -12.00 -15.99
C LYS A 186 -3.04 -11.73 -14.91
N ASP A 187 -3.25 -10.44 -14.58
CA ASP A 187 -4.19 -10.03 -13.54
C ASP A 187 -5.64 -10.20 -14.04
N HIS A 188 -6.40 -11.05 -13.34
CA HIS A 188 -7.81 -11.32 -13.66
C HIS A 188 -8.79 -10.35 -12.99
N LEU A 189 -8.31 -9.55 -12.00
CA LEU A 189 -9.14 -8.57 -11.26
C LEU A 189 -9.00 -7.17 -11.84
N THR A 190 -7.78 -6.79 -12.22
CA THR A 190 -7.49 -5.50 -12.84
C THR A 190 -6.70 -5.74 -14.11
N GLY A 191 -7.30 -5.49 -15.24
CA GLY A 191 -6.57 -5.62 -16.51
C GLY A 191 -5.35 -4.71 -16.52
N GLN A 192 -4.24 -5.20 -17.09
CA GLN A 192 -2.97 -4.47 -17.16
C GLN A 192 -3.14 -3.02 -17.67
N ALA A 193 -3.99 -2.82 -18.69
CA ALA A 193 -4.25 -1.49 -19.25
C ALA A 193 -4.94 -0.54 -18.24
N ASP A 194 -5.81 -1.04 -17.36
CA ASP A 194 -6.46 -0.23 -16.33
C ASP A 194 -5.46 0.16 -15.24
N ALA A 195 -4.62 -0.78 -14.80
CA ALA A 195 -3.56 -0.50 -13.84
C ALA A 195 -2.55 0.54 -14.38
N LEU A 196 -2.11 0.39 -15.63
CA LEU A 196 -1.19 1.34 -16.25
C LEU A 196 -1.80 2.73 -16.41
N ARG A 197 -3.08 2.84 -16.77
CA ARG A 197 -3.78 4.15 -16.83
C ARG A 197 -3.76 4.91 -15.49
N ASN A 198 -3.89 4.20 -14.38
CA ASN A 198 -3.82 4.83 -13.06
C ASN A 198 -2.43 5.41 -12.79
N PHE A 199 -1.37 4.72 -13.17
CA PHE A 199 -0.01 5.26 -13.08
C PHE A 199 0.26 6.39 -14.09
N ASP A 200 -0.36 6.35 -15.27
CA ASP A 200 -0.30 7.47 -16.23
C ASP A 200 -1.00 8.73 -15.69
N ALA A 201 -2.11 8.57 -14.98
CA ALA A 201 -2.78 9.69 -14.30
C ALA A 201 -1.88 10.30 -13.21
N ALA A 202 -1.11 9.47 -12.48
CA ALA A 202 -0.11 9.94 -11.53
C ALA A 202 1.02 10.73 -12.24
N ARG A 203 1.52 10.25 -13.39
CA ARG A 203 2.54 10.97 -14.20
C ARG A 203 2.04 12.33 -14.67
N GLN A 204 0.79 12.42 -15.13
CA GLN A 204 0.18 13.67 -15.56
C GLN A 204 0.07 14.69 -14.42
N ALA A 205 -0.01 14.24 -13.18
CA ALA A 205 0.00 15.07 -11.97
C ALA A 205 1.41 15.41 -11.46
N GLY A 206 2.46 15.03 -12.18
CA GLY A 206 3.85 15.34 -11.84
C GLY A 206 4.56 14.25 -11.00
N ALA A 207 3.90 13.14 -10.69
CA ALA A 207 4.58 11.99 -10.09
C ALA A 207 5.45 11.27 -11.13
N SER A 208 6.47 10.56 -10.64
CA SER A 208 7.37 9.76 -11.49
C SER A 208 7.30 8.27 -11.11
N PRO A 209 6.16 7.60 -11.34
CA PRO A 209 6.03 6.20 -10.98
C PRO A 209 6.94 5.32 -11.83
N HIS A 210 7.77 4.54 -11.16
CA HIS A 210 8.46 3.41 -11.76
C HIS A 210 7.53 2.20 -11.75
N VAL A 211 7.33 1.54 -12.88
CA VAL A 211 6.38 0.43 -13.00
C VAL A 211 7.08 -0.83 -13.50
N TRP A 212 7.01 -1.89 -12.72
CA TRP A 212 7.42 -3.22 -13.14
C TRP A 212 6.20 -4.05 -13.53
N ILE A 213 6.21 -4.61 -14.73
CA ILE A 213 5.20 -5.57 -15.18
C ILE A 213 5.73 -6.96 -14.85
N ALA A 214 5.18 -7.57 -13.79
CA ALA A 214 5.55 -8.92 -13.36
C ALA A 214 4.80 -9.96 -14.21
N PRO A 215 5.45 -11.00 -14.75
CA PRO A 215 4.79 -12.01 -15.60
C PRO A 215 3.94 -13.02 -14.82
N GLY A 216 3.35 -12.57 -13.70
CA GLY A 216 2.53 -13.34 -12.76
C GLY A 216 1.04 -13.02 -12.82
N THR A 217 0.29 -13.70 -11.97
CA THR A 217 -1.13 -13.47 -11.74
C THR A 217 -1.34 -12.45 -10.59
N HIS A 218 -2.57 -11.97 -10.39
CA HIS A 218 -2.89 -11.20 -9.19
C HIS A 218 -2.49 -11.97 -7.94
N GLY A 219 -1.79 -11.32 -6.98
CA GLY A 219 -1.32 -11.98 -5.75
C GLY A 219 -0.26 -13.05 -5.95
N PHE A 220 0.58 -12.95 -6.97
CA PHE A 220 1.62 -13.94 -7.29
C PHE A 220 2.63 -14.14 -6.15
N ASP A 221 2.76 -13.18 -5.25
CA ASP A 221 3.65 -13.19 -4.09
C ASP A 221 2.96 -13.68 -2.79
N ALA A 222 1.68 -14.06 -2.87
CA ALA A 222 0.89 -14.51 -1.73
C ALA A 222 0.78 -16.05 -1.70
N PRO A 223 1.52 -16.77 -0.82
CA PRO A 223 1.38 -18.21 -0.68
C PRO A 223 0.02 -18.60 -0.08
N GLY A 224 -0.40 -19.85 -0.28
CA GLY A 224 -1.63 -20.42 0.30
C GLY A 224 -2.85 -20.33 -0.60
N HIS A 225 -2.67 -20.10 -1.90
CA HIS A 225 -3.73 -20.25 -2.92
C HIS A 225 -3.70 -21.60 -3.64
N GLU A 226 -2.75 -22.45 -3.30
CA GLU A 226 -2.57 -23.78 -3.87
C GLU A 226 -3.77 -24.68 -3.48
N GLY A 227 -4.39 -25.29 -4.47
CA GLY A 227 -5.50 -26.23 -4.23
C GLY A 227 -6.91 -25.68 -4.33
N PHE A 228 -7.09 -24.37 -4.48
CA PHE A 228 -8.40 -23.78 -4.81
C PHE A 228 -8.52 -23.55 -6.32
N PRO A 229 -9.73 -23.67 -6.90
CA PRO A 229 -10.00 -23.25 -8.26
C PRO A 229 -9.96 -21.70 -8.32
N SER A 230 -8.77 -21.15 -8.32
CA SER A 230 -8.47 -19.72 -8.38
C SER A 230 -7.55 -19.46 -9.56
N PRO A 231 -7.74 -18.37 -10.30
CA PRO A 231 -6.77 -17.95 -11.31
C PRO A 231 -5.46 -17.42 -10.67
N MET A 232 -5.43 -17.16 -9.36
CA MET A 232 -4.22 -16.76 -8.64
C MET A 232 -3.25 -17.94 -8.53
N ARG A 233 -1.96 -17.66 -8.74
CA ARG A 233 -0.87 -18.63 -8.61
C ARG A 233 0.27 -17.98 -7.85
N TYR A 234 0.68 -18.62 -6.78
CA TYR A 234 1.92 -18.26 -6.10
C TYR A 234 3.12 -18.63 -6.97
N ASP A 235 4.04 -17.71 -7.11
CA ASP A 235 5.29 -17.87 -7.84
C ASP A 235 6.43 -17.41 -6.94
N PRO A 236 7.23 -18.35 -6.38
CA PRO A 236 8.26 -18.02 -5.41
C PRO A 236 9.38 -17.15 -5.99
N GLU A 237 9.75 -17.32 -7.26
CA GLU A 237 10.81 -16.52 -7.90
C GLU A 237 10.33 -15.08 -8.12
N LEU A 238 9.10 -14.90 -8.57
CA LEU A 238 8.50 -13.58 -8.70
C LEU A 238 8.27 -12.92 -7.34
N ALA A 239 7.91 -13.69 -6.31
CA ALA A 239 7.73 -13.19 -4.94
C ALA A 239 9.05 -12.67 -4.38
N GLU A 240 10.15 -13.43 -4.51
CA GLU A 240 11.50 -13.00 -4.12
C GLU A 240 11.92 -11.75 -4.88
N GLY A 241 11.81 -11.76 -6.22
CA GLY A 241 12.14 -10.59 -7.03
C GLY A 241 11.29 -9.36 -6.74
N CYS A 242 10.04 -9.52 -6.29
CA CYS A 242 9.19 -8.42 -5.84
C CYS A 242 9.66 -7.86 -4.48
N GLN A 243 10.04 -8.75 -3.56
CA GLN A 243 10.58 -8.36 -2.25
C GLN A 243 11.91 -7.61 -2.39
N ASP A 244 12.81 -8.05 -3.27
CA ASP A 244 14.08 -7.35 -3.54
C ASP A 244 13.85 -5.93 -4.07
N ARG A 245 12.89 -5.76 -4.97
CA ARG A 245 12.49 -4.46 -5.50
C ARG A 245 11.88 -3.56 -4.42
N PHE A 246 11.06 -4.15 -3.55
CA PHE A 246 10.50 -3.44 -2.41
C PHE A 246 11.61 -2.91 -1.49
N LEU A 247 12.55 -3.75 -1.07
CA LEU A 247 13.63 -3.34 -0.19
C LEU A 247 14.55 -2.30 -0.85
N SER A 248 14.95 -2.53 -2.10
CA SER A 248 15.76 -1.58 -2.87
C SER A 248 15.06 -0.23 -3.02
N PHE A 249 13.74 -0.24 -3.17
CA PHE A 249 12.94 0.98 -3.26
C PHE A 249 12.87 1.72 -1.91
N LEU A 250 12.69 1.02 -0.79
CA LEU A 250 12.71 1.64 0.54
C LEU A 250 14.06 2.31 0.81
N HIS A 251 15.16 1.63 0.59
CA HIS A 251 16.50 2.19 0.77
C HIS A 251 16.69 3.45 -0.07
N ARG A 252 16.37 3.38 -1.36
CA ARG A 252 16.52 4.53 -2.26
C ARG A 252 15.73 5.76 -1.82
N THR A 253 14.54 5.55 -1.24
CA THR A 253 13.63 6.66 -0.94
C THR A 253 13.68 7.14 0.52
N LEU A 254 14.17 6.30 1.43
CA LEU A 254 14.13 6.59 2.87
C LEU A 254 15.51 6.81 3.50
N ASP A 255 16.59 6.20 2.99
CA ASP A 255 17.93 6.35 3.61
C ASP A 255 18.62 7.66 3.25
N GLY A 256 18.08 8.41 2.29
CA GLY A 256 18.67 9.67 1.83
C GLY A 256 19.72 9.48 0.73
N PRO A 257 20.32 10.58 0.22
CA PRO A 257 21.23 10.55 -0.93
C PRO A 257 22.54 9.81 -0.69
N ASP A 258 22.87 9.47 0.54
CA ASP A 258 24.12 8.78 0.92
C ASP A 258 23.95 7.26 1.09
N GLY A 259 22.76 6.71 0.87
CA GLY A 259 22.50 5.28 0.85
C GLY A 259 23.24 4.62 -0.33
N VAL A 260 24.41 4.03 -0.05
CA VAL A 260 25.21 3.33 -1.07
C VAL A 260 24.54 1.97 -1.35
N PHE A 261 23.56 1.95 -2.24
CA PHE A 261 23.06 0.70 -2.81
C PHE A 261 23.48 0.58 -4.26
N ALA A 262 24.13 -0.55 -4.57
CA ALA A 262 24.44 -0.90 -5.95
C ALA A 262 23.10 -0.98 -6.73
N PRO A 263 22.96 -0.32 -7.89
CA PRO A 263 21.75 -0.40 -8.68
C PRO A 263 21.52 -1.87 -9.06
N VAL A 264 20.34 -2.39 -8.77
CA VAL A 264 19.87 -3.62 -9.40
C VAL A 264 19.74 -3.27 -10.88
N VAL A 265 20.68 -3.74 -11.68
CA VAL A 265 20.67 -3.55 -13.13
C VAL A 265 19.47 -4.31 -13.66
N GLU A 266 18.42 -3.59 -14.01
CA GLU A 266 17.31 -4.16 -14.78
C GLU A 266 17.88 -4.55 -16.16
N THR A 267 18.22 -5.81 -16.34
CA THR A 267 18.44 -6.35 -17.66
C THR A 267 17.07 -6.45 -18.33
N SER A 268 16.72 -5.44 -19.14
CA SER A 268 15.64 -5.57 -20.10
C SER A 268 16.02 -6.74 -21.02
N ALA A 269 15.31 -7.86 -20.89
CA ALA A 269 15.33 -8.88 -21.93
C ALA A 269 14.82 -8.21 -23.20
N ALA A 270 15.74 -7.92 -24.12
CA ALA A 270 15.41 -7.46 -25.46
C ALA A 270 14.51 -8.52 -26.09
N PHE A 271 13.28 -8.17 -26.39
CA PHE A 271 12.43 -8.97 -27.25
C PHE A 271 13.11 -8.97 -28.63
N GLY A 272 13.73 -10.12 -28.96
CA GLY A 272 14.22 -10.41 -30.29
C GLY A 272 13.03 -10.47 -31.25
N THR A 273 13.25 -9.88 -32.39
CA THR A 273 12.43 -9.78 -33.62
C THR A 273 11.81 -11.08 -34.07
#